data_db93043d6402e45d80289a123f5cfc18
#
_entry.id   db93043d6402e45d80289a123f5cfc18
#
_cell.length_a   1.000
_cell.length_b   1.000
_cell.length_c   1.000
_cell.angle_alpha   90.00
_cell.angle_beta   90.00
_cell.angle_gamma   90.00
#
_symmetry.space_group_name_H-M   'P 1'
#
loop_
_entity.id
_entity.type
_entity.pdbx_description
1 polymer ?
#
loop_
_entity_poly.entity_id
_entity_poly.type
_entity_poly.pdbx_seq_one_letter_code
_entity_poly.pdbx_strand_id
1 'polypeptide(L)'
;TTPAQNCGGNSRGKIILIMQGNAESYYKAGHPSLQGRTMFVYSAPGTPEAAFVILNNPTSQKATITQRVQEGYIVRTRSDADTQEARTGDYTDMNNAFSSGAQITSTDYYKPDLRGGIDSGWTTFSVKFPEGSIARKNPVNAAGIDVDVKIEK
;
A
#
# COMPACT_ATOMS: atom_id res chain seq x y z
N THR A 1 11.60 8.21 17.28
CA THR A 1 10.19 8.05 16.88
C THR A 1 10.11 8.27 15.39
N THR A 2 9.71 7.23 14.63
CA THR A 2 9.49 7.37 13.21
C THR A 2 8.34 8.34 12.94
N PRO A 3 8.37 9.12 11.84
CA PRO A 3 7.27 10.03 11.49
C PRO A 3 5.89 9.37 11.44
N ALA A 4 5.84 8.07 11.13
CA ALA A 4 4.60 7.29 11.11
C ALA A 4 3.92 7.16 12.49
N GLN A 5 4.67 7.23 13.59
CA GLN A 5 4.10 7.14 14.94
C GLN A 5 3.31 8.39 15.36
N ASN A 6 3.54 9.52 14.69
CA ASN A 6 2.83 10.78 14.96
C ASN A 6 1.60 10.99 14.04
N CYS A 7 1.35 10.12 13.07
CA CYS A 7 0.16 10.22 12.21
C CYS A 7 -1.15 9.78 12.90
N GLY A 8 -1.11 9.32 14.15
CA GLY A 8 -2.27 8.76 14.86
C GLY A 8 -3.30 9.76 15.39
N GLY A 9 -3.05 11.05 15.30
CA GLY A 9 -3.96 12.09 15.82
C GLY A 9 -4.73 12.76 14.69
N ASN A 10 -6.01 12.48 14.56
CA ASN A 10 -6.96 13.22 13.72
C ASN A 10 -6.58 13.37 12.24
N SER A 11 -6.32 12.24 11.56
CA SER A 11 -6.05 12.20 10.10
C SER A 11 -7.32 12.23 9.24
N ARG A 12 -8.51 12.14 9.83
CA ARG A 12 -9.78 12.21 9.09
C ARG A 12 -9.91 13.54 8.34
N GLY A 13 -10.31 13.45 7.07
CA GLY A 13 -10.44 14.62 6.20
C GLY A 13 -9.11 15.25 5.79
N LYS A 14 -7.99 14.60 6.02
CA LYS A 14 -6.67 15.05 5.59
C LYS A 14 -6.22 14.33 4.33
N ILE A 15 -5.47 15.03 3.50
CA ILE A 15 -4.81 14.47 2.33
C ILE A 15 -3.36 14.23 2.68
N ILE A 16 -2.84 13.04 2.38
CA ILE A 16 -1.42 12.72 2.48
C ILE A 16 -0.83 12.78 1.08
N LEU A 17 0.15 13.65 0.89
CA LEU A 17 0.88 13.78 -0.37
C LEU A 17 2.20 13.04 -0.25
N ILE A 18 2.47 12.14 -1.21
CA ILE A 18 3.69 11.34 -1.25
C ILE A 18 4.33 11.54 -2.61
N MET A 19 5.54 12.08 -2.63
CA MET A 19 6.31 12.26 -3.85
C MET A 19 7.01 10.96 -4.22
N GLN A 20 6.91 10.59 -5.47
CA GLN A 20 7.66 9.48 -6.07
C GLN A 20 8.34 9.98 -7.34
N GLY A 21 9.64 9.70 -7.49
CA GLY A 21 10.38 9.98 -8.73
C GLY A 21 11.66 10.78 -8.52
N ASN A 22 12.23 11.25 -9.62
CA ASN A 22 13.59 11.82 -9.65
C ASN A 22 13.73 13.17 -8.92
N ALA A 23 12.63 13.81 -8.54
CA ALA A 23 12.65 15.11 -7.86
C ALA A 23 12.87 15.00 -6.32
N GLU A 24 12.89 13.79 -5.77
CA GLU A 24 13.02 13.59 -4.31
C GLU A 24 14.30 14.21 -3.74
N SER A 25 15.44 14.07 -4.44
CA SER A 25 16.72 14.61 -3.99
C SER A 25 16.67 16.14 -3.85
N TYR A 26 16.06 16.83 -4.80
CA TYR A 26 15.88 18.27 -4.76
C TYR A 26 14.91 18.69 -3.66
N TYR A 27 13.84 17.93 -3.49
CA TYR A 27 12.83 18.22 -2.48
C TYR A 27 13.38 18.07 -1.04
N LYS A 28 14.27 17.11 -0.82
CA LYS A 28 14.91 16.83 0.47
C LYS A 28 16.07 17.78 0.80
N ALA A 29 16.69 18.39 -0.22
CA ALA A 29 17.92 19.19 -0.06
C ALA A 29 17.73 20.30 0.99
N GLY A 30 18.61 20.31 2.01
CA GLY A 30 18.56 21.26 3.11
C GLY A 30 17.42 21.07 4.13
N HIS A 31 16.65 19.98 4.04
CA HIS A 31 15.51 19.70 4.93
C HIS A 31 15.64 18.32 5.58
N PRO A 32 16.50 18.14 6.59
CA PRO A 32 16.64 16.87 7.31
C PRO A 32 15.28 16.38 7.82
N SER A 33 15.00 15.09 7.66
CA SER A 33 13.72 14.50 8.07
C SER A 33 12.47 15.19 7.51
N LEU A 34 12.59 15.86 6.35
CA LEU A 34 11.53 16.66 5.71
C LEU A 34 11.03 17.85 6.57
N GLN A 35 11.85 18.37 7.47
CA GLN A 35 11.46 19.50 8.29
C GLN A 35 11.04 20.69 7.40
N GLY A 36 9.83 21.21 7.65
CA GLY A 36 9.27 22.33 6.88
C GLY A 36 8.77 21.95 5.47
N ARG A 37 8.71 20.66 5.15
CA ARG A 37 8.13 20.15 3.90
C ARG A 37 6.72 19.61 4.14
N THR A 38 5.86 19.72 3.14
CA THR A 38 4.45 19.32 3.21
C THR A 38 4.19 17.91 2.68
N MET A 39 5.10 17.37 1.86
CA MET A 39 4.95 16.05 1.27
C MET A 39 5.91 15.06 1.91
N PHE A 40 5.48 13.82 2.02
CA PHE A 40 6.37 12.69 2.24
C PHE A 40 7.06 12.30 0.93
N VAL A 41 8.12 11.52 1.06
CA VAL A 41 8.83 10.92 -0.08
C VAL A 41 9.00 9.43 0.14
N TYR A 42 9.14 8.69 -0.93
CA TYR A 42 9.61 7.32 -0.83
C TYR A 42 11.13 7.35 -0.64
N SER A 43 11.59 6.80 0.48
CA SER A 43 13.01 6.76 0.83
C SER A 43 13.42 5.37 1.29
N ALA A 44 14.73 5.10 1.20
CA ALA A 44 15.27 3.84 1.69
C ALA A 44 15.01 3.71 3.19
N PRO A 45 14.59 2.53 3.67
CA PRO A 45 14.44 2.28 5.09
C PRO A 45 15.71 2.62 5.87
N GLY A 46 15.54 3.23 7.05
CA GLY A 46 16.65 3.67 7.91
C GLY A 46 17.13 5.10 7.66
N THR A 47 16.65 5.77 6.61
CA THR A 47 16.93 7.21 6.43
C THR A 47 15.99 8.06 7.30
N PRO A 48 16.41 9.25 7.73
CA PRO A 48 15.62 10.09 8.64
C PRO A 48 14.23 10.49 8.12
N GLU A 49 14.09 10.57 6.81
CA GLU A 49 12.84 10.93 6.13
C GLU A 49 11.96 9.72 5.76
N ALA A 50 12.45 8.50 5.95
CA ALA A 50 11.73 7.30 5.53
C ALA A 50 10.49 7.04 6.40
N ALA A 51 9.32 7.30 5.85
CA ALA A 51 8.04 6.91 6.42
C ALA A 51 7.26 5.96 5.48
N PHE A 52 7.43 6.14 4.17
CA PHE A 52 6.77 5.36 3.14
C PHE A 52 7.78 4.54 2.34
N VAL A 53 7.45 3.27 2.11
CA VAL A 53 8.29 2.31 1.37
C VAL A 53 7.45 1.67 0.27
N ILE A 54 8.03 1.52 -0.92
CA ILE A 54 7.40 0.78 -2.03
C ILE A 54 8.07 -0.58 -2.18
N LEU A 55 7.27 -1.64 -2.15
CA LEU A 55 7.70 -3.03 -2.38
C LEU A 55 6.66 -3.70 -3.28
N ASN A 56 6.88 -3.65 -4.59
CA ASN A 56 5.85 -3.96 -5.59
C ASN A 56 5.71 -5.44 -5.96
N ASN A 57 6.53 -6.33 -5.42
CA ASN A 57 6.46 -7.76 -5.71
C ASN A 57 6.04 -8.53 -4.44
N PRO A 58 4.74 -8.55 -4.11
CA PRO A 58 4.26 -9.09 -2.84
C PRO A 58 4.55 -10.58 -2.67
N THR A 59 4.62 -11.35 -3.76
CA THR A 59 4.94 -12.78 -3.69
C THR A 59 6.40 -13.00 -3.29
N SER A 60 7.36 -12.35 -3.93
CA SER A 60 8.78 -12.52 -3.61
C SER A 60 9.24 -11.70 -2.39
N GLN A 61 8.55 -10.61 -2.07
CA GLN A 61 8.94 -9.67 -1.02
C GLN A 61 8.03 -9.73 0.23
N LYS A 62 7.15 -10.72 0.35
CA LYS A 62 6.18 -10.80 1.44
C LYS A 62 6.81 -10.66 2.83
N ALA A 63 7.89 -11.41 3.09
CA ALA A 63 8.59 -11.35 4.37
C ALA A 63 9.18 -9.95 4.64
N THR A 64 9.77 -9.34 3.61
CA THR A 64 10.33 -7.98 3.71
C THR A 64 9.22 -6.96 3.98
N ILE A 65 8.08 -7.06 3.29
CA ILE A 65 6.92 -6.19 3.53
C ILE A 65 6.48 -6.31 4.99
N THR A 66 6.26 -7.54 5.46
CA THR A 66 5.85 -7.79 6.86
C THR A 66 6.84 -7.19 7.85
N GLN A 67 8.14 -7.36 7.63
CA GLN A 67 9.18 -6.77 8.46
C GLN A 67 9.10 -5.24 8.48
N ARG A 68 8.97 -4.58 7.33
CA ARG A 68 8.88 -3.12 7.26
C ARG A 68 7.62 -2.58 7.97
N VAL A 69 6.51 -3.30 7.85
CA VAL A 69 5.28 -2.97 8.59
C VAL A 69 5.49 -3.06 10.10
N GLN A 70 6.16 -4.10 10.58
CA GLN A 70 6.51 -4.27 12.00
C GLN A 70 7.48 -3.19 12.51
N GLU A 71 8.39 -2.73 11.67
CA GLU A 71 9.30 -1.62 11.96
C GLU A 71 8.59 -0.24 11.98
N GLY A 72 7.31 -0.19 11.60
CA GLY A 72 6.49 1.03 11.66
C GLY A 72 6.47 1.85 10.36
N TYR A 73 6.98 1.32 9.26
CA TYR A 73 6.82 1.97 7.96
C TYR A 73 5.41 1.79 7.41
N ILE A 74 4.96 2.75 6.61
CA ILE A 74 3.78 2.59 5.76
C ILE A 74 4.28 2.00 4.44
N VAL A 75 3.86 0.77 4.16
CA VAL A 75 4.28 0.04 2.96
C VAL A 75 3.17 0.07 1.92
N ARG A 76 3.55 0.48 0.71
CA ARG A 76 2.72 0.32 -0.48
C ARG A 76 3.24 -0.87 -1.29
N THR A 77 2.34 -1.75 -1.66
CA THR A 77 2.56 -2.83 -2.62
C THR A 77 1.51 -2.78 -3.73
N ARG A 78 1.53 -3.73 -4.64
CA ARG A 78 0.50 -3.88 -5.68
C ARG A 78 0.00 -5.31 -5.73
N SER A 79 -1.22 -5.51 -6.20
CA SER A 79 -1.89 -6.80 -6.34
C SER A 79 -1.87 -7.35 -7.76
N ASP A 80 -1.42 -6.54 -8.69
CA ASP A 80 -1.41 -6.85 -10.12
C ASP A 80 -0.30 -6.09 -10.84
N ALA A 81 0.12 -6.61 -12.00
CA ALA A 81 1.14 -6.01 -12.85
C ALA A 81 0.72 -6.09 -14.31
N ASP A 82 0.68 -4.94 -14.96
CA ASP A 82 0.26 -4.81 -16.36
C ASP A 82 -1.15 -5.40 -16.57
N THR A 83 -1.27 -6.48 -17.36
CA THR A 83 -2.56 -7.16 -17.60
C THR A 83 -2.49 -8.64 -17.26
N GLN A 84 -1.43 -9.10 -16.58
CA GLN A 84 -1.16 -10.53 -16.42
C GLN A 84 -2.25 -11.21 -15.59
N GLU A 85 -2.53 -10.71 -14.43
CA GLU A 85 -3.52 -11.27 -13.51
C GLU A 85 -4.94 -11.20 -14.09
N ALA A 86 -5.25 -10.10 -14.79
CA ALA A 86 -6.54 -9.95 -15.44
C ALA A 86 -6.74 -10.93 -16.62
N ARG A 87 -5.65 -11.37 -17.24
CA ARG A 87 -5.69 -12.36 -18.33
C ARG A 87 -5.72 -13.79 -17.82
N THR A 88 -4.99 -14.07 -16.75
CA THR A 88 -4.84 -15.44 -16.22
C THR A 88 -5.84 -15.77 -15.13
N GLY A 89 -6.40 -14.76 -14.46
CA GLY A 89 -7.22 -14.95 -13.27
C GLY A 89 -6.39 -15.37 -12.06
N ASP A 90 -5.11 -15.01 -12.01
CA ASP A 90 -4.22 -15.36 -10.92
C ASP A 90 -4.36 -14.34 -9.77
N TYR A 91 -4.75 -14.80 -8.61
CA TYR A 91 -4.91 -14.01 -7.38
C TYR A 91 -3.73 -14.13 -6.41
N THR A 92 -2.62 -14.74 -6.84
CA THR A 92 -1.46 -15.01 -5.97
C THR A 92 -0.87 -13.71 -5.41
N ASP A 93 -0.61 -12.72 -6.25
CA ASP A 93 -0.06 -11.43 -5.81
C ASP A 93 -1.05 -10.67 -4.93
N MET A 94 -2.34 -10.66 -5.25
CA MET A 94 -3.38 -10.07 -4.40
C MET A 94 -3.39 -10.69 -3.00
N ASN A 95 -3.40 -12.03 -2.91
CA ASN A 95 -3.44 -12.73 -1.63
C ASN A 95 -2.18 -12.50 -0.80
N ASN A 96 -1.01 -12.46 -1.44
CA ASN A 96 0.25 -12.14 -0.77
C ASN A 96 0.30 -10.67 -0.34
N ALA A 97 -0.15 -9.73 -1.16
CA ALA A 97 -0.28 -8.33 -0.78
C ALA A 97 -1.15 -8.16 0.47
N PHE A 98 -2.34 -8.75 0.46
CA PHE A 98 -3.27 -8.66 1.57
C PHE A 98 -2.74 -9.30 2.87
N SER A 99 -2.08 -10.44 2.78
CA SER A 99 -1.54 -11.14 3.95
C SER A 99 -0.19 -10.63 4.43
N SER A 100 0.51 -9.80 3.65
CA SER A 100 1.80 -9.23 4.02
C SER A 100 1.73 -8.16 5.11
N GLY A 101 0.55 -7.55 5.27
CA GLY A 101 0.35 -6.40 6.16
C GLY A 101 0.68 -5.05 5.54
N ALA A 102 0.95 -4.97 4.23
CA ALA A 102 1.06 -3.69 3.55
C ALA A 102 -0.22 -2.87 3.78
N GLN A 103 -0.06 -1.60 4.14
CA GLN A 103 -1.19 -0.73 4.44
C GLN A 103 -1.88 -0.22 3.17
N ILE A 104 -1.14 -0.17 2.06
CA ILE A 104 -1.66 0.30 0.77
C ILE A 104 -1.39 -0.77 -0.27
N THR A 105 -2.46 -1.30 -0.87
CA THR A 105 -2.37 -2.19 -2.03
C THR A 105 -2.97 -1.47 -3.23
N SER A 106 -2.16 -1.17 -4.22
CA SER A 106 -2.63 -0.57 -5.47
C SER A 106 -3.06 -1.62 -6.47
N THR A 107 -4.03 -1.26 -7.30
CA THR A 107 -4.56 -2.10 -8.36
C THR A 107 -5.08 -1.25 -9.51
N ASP A 108 -4.99 -1.78 -10.71
CA ASP A 108 -5.67 -1.26 -11.90
C ASP A 108 -7.06 -1.90 -12.08
N TYR A 109 -7.35 -2.97 -11.32
CA TYR A 109 -8.55 -3.79 -11.44
C TYR A 109 -9.44 -3.76 -10.18
N TYR A 110 -9.83 -2.57 -9.70
CA TYR A 110 -10.84 -2.45 -8.64
C TYR A 110 -12.22 -2.97 -9.05
N LYS A 111 -12.41 -3.17 -10.34
CA LYS A 111 -13.51 -3.89 -10.99
C LYS A 111 -12.96 -4.68 -12.19
N PRO A 112 -13.65 -5.71 -12.65
CA PRO A 112 -13.21 -6.46 -13.83
C PRO A 112 -13.06 -5.56 -15.05
N ASP A 113 -12.10 -5.90 -15.91
CA ASP A 113 -12.01 -5.31 -17.23
C ASP A 113 -13.30 -5.57 -18.02
N LEU A 114 -13.70 -4.64 -18.89
CA LEU A 114 -14.92 -4.78 -19.69
C LEU A 114 -14.92 -6.00 -20.61
N ARG A 115 -13.74 -6.53 -20.94
CA ARG A 115 -13.56 -7.75 -21.73
C ARG A 115 -13.66 -9.02 -20.87
N GLY A 116 -13.66 -8.89 -19.54
CA GLY A 116 -13.64 -10.01 -18.60
C GLY A 116 -14.85 -10.93 -18.75
N GLY A 117 -14.60 -12.21 -19.04
CA GLY A 117 -15.65 -13.19 -19.27
C GLY A 117 -16.36 -13.11 -20.62
N ILE A 118 -15.94 -12.19 -21.49
CA ILE A 118 -16.50 -11.99 -22.85
C ILE A 118 -15.46 -12.39 -23.88
N ASP A 119 -14.30 -11.75 -23.85
CA ASP A 119 -13.23 -11.98 -24.81
C ASP A 119 -12.30 -13.11 -24.37
N SER A 120 -11.83 -13.90 -25.32
CA SER A 120 -10.80 -14.92 -25.09
C SER A 120 -9.54 -14.29 -24.49
N GLY A 121 -9.01 -14.89 -23.43
CA GLY A 121 -7.80 -14.40 -22.74
C GLY A 121 -8.03 -13.24 -21.79
N TRP A 122 -9.28 -13.00 -21.35
CA TRP A 122 -9.64 -12.08 -20.29
C TRP A 122 -10.55 -12.76 -19.28
N THR A 123 -10.26 -12.54 -18.00
CA THR A 123 -11.05 -13.10 -16.90
C THR A 123 -11.84 -12.00 -16.19
N THR A 124 -12.68 -12.39 -15.26
CA THR A 124 -13.40 -11.44 -14.38
C THR A 124 -12.56 -11.04 -13.17
N PHE A 125 -11.24 -11.04 -13.30
CA PHE A 125 -10.31 -10.64 -12.23
C PHE A 125 -10.65 -9.26 -11.67
N SER A 126 -10.72 -9.15 -10.37
CA SER A 126 -10.87 -7.87 -9.67
C SER A 126 -10.32 -7.96 -8.26
N VAL A 127 -9.77 -6.86 -7.79
CA VAL A 127 -9.11 -6.77 -6.48
C VAL A 127 -10.07 -6.15 -5.47
N LYS A 128 -10.48 -6.97 -4.50
CA LYS A 128 -11.36 -6.57 -3.40
C LYS A 128 -11.23 -7.55 -2.25
N PHE A 129 -11.55 -7.12 -1.06
CA PHE A 129 -11.71 -8.05 0.05
C PHE A 129 -12.97 -8.92 -0.15
N PRO A 130 -12.98 -10.18 0.37
CA PRO A 130 -14.10 -11.10 0.20
C PRO A 130 -15.45 -10.51 0.63
N GLU A 131 -15.47 -9.70 1.67
CA GLU A 131 -16.64 -9.00 2.20
C GLU A 131 -17.04 -7.75 1.39
N GLY A 132 -16.30 -7.45 0.32
CA GLY A 132 -16.55 -6.30 -0.56
C GLY A 132 -16.13 -4.96 0.04
N SER A 133 -15.46 -4.94 1.18
CA SER A 133 -14.89 -3.73 1.76
C SER A 133 -13.65 -3.27 0.99
N ILE A 134 -13.33 -1.98 1.09
CA ILE A 134 -12.12 -1.37 0.50
C ILE A 134 -10.99 -1.23 1.52
N ALA A 135 -11.28 -1.48 2.79
CA ALA A 135 -10.31 -1.44 3.87
C ALA A 135 -10.66 -2.48 4.94
N ARG A 136 -9.66 -2.92 5.69
CA ARG A 136 -9.82 -3.84 6.82
C ARG A 136 -8.75 -3.59 7.87
N LYS A 137 -8.88 -4.23 9.03
CA LYS A 137 -7.80 -4.26 10.04
C LYS A 137 -6.54 -4.88 9.46
N ASN A 138 -5.41 -4.25 9.71
CA ASN A 138 -4.13 -4.77 9.26
C ASN A 138 -3.78 -6.06 10.02
N PRO A 139 -3.47 -7.16 9.32
CA PRO A 139 -3.23 -8.46 9.97
C PRO A 139 -1.91 -8.51 10.76
N VAL A 140 -1.00 -7.57 10.54
CA VAL A 140 0.34 -7.57 11.15
C VAL A 140 0.41 -6.65 12.38
N ASN A 141 0.02 -5.39 12.24
CA ASN A 141 0.21 -4.39 13.30
C ASN A 141 -1.09 -3.95 13.99
N ALA A 142 -2.25 -4.42 13.55
CA ALA A 142 -3.53 -4.20 14.22
C ALA A 142 -4.13 -5.51 14.78
N ALA A 143 -3.39 -6.60 14.81
CA ALA A 143 -3.80 -7.84 15.43
C ALA A 143 -4.01 -7.63 16.93
N GLY A 144 -5.20 -7.99 17.45
CA GLY A 144 -5.54 -7.83 18.87
C GLY A 144 -5.99 -6.43 19.28
N ILE A 145 -6.00 -5.46 18.40
CA ILE A 145 -6.59 -4.16 18.69
C ILE A 145 -8.11 -4.27 18.46
N ASP A 146 -8.86 -4.18 19.54
CA ASP A 146 -10.33 -4.16 19.47
C ASP A 146 -10.79 -2.73 19.17
N VAL A 147 -10.79 -2.37 17.91
CA VAL A 147 -11.41 -1.15 17.42
C VAL A 147 -12.51 -1.52 16.44
N ASP A 148 -13.69 -0.98 16.68
CA ASP A 148 -14.78 -1.06 15.72
C ASP A 148 -14.40 -0.18 14.50
N VAL A 149 -13.89 -0.84 13.46
CA VAL A 149 -13.52 -0.14 12.22
C VAL A 149 -14.79 0.15 11.46
N LYS A 150 -15.43 1.27 11.77
CA LYS A 150 -16.49 1.82 10.93
C LYS A 150 -15.82 2.37 9.66
N ILE A 151 -15.83 1.55 8.62
CA ILE A 151 -15.47 2.01 7.28
C ILE A 151 -16.71 2.72 6.76
N GLU A 152 -16.60 4.03 6.58
CA GLU A 152 -17.65 4.81 5.93
C GLU A 152 -17.82 4.28 4.50
N LYS A 153 -19.06 3.94 4.15
CA LYS A 153 -19.42 3.45 2.81
C LYS A 153 -19.53 4.63 1.84
#